data_0d26fe8b111e8db20bb770929bc86393
#
_entry.id   0d26fe8b111e8db20bb770929bc86393
#
_cell.length_a   1.000
_cell.length_b   1.000
_cell.length_c   1.000
_cell.angle_alpha   90.00
_cell.angle_beta   90.00
_cell.angle_gamma   90.00
#
_symmetry.space_group_name_H-M   'P 1'
#
loop_
_entity.id
_entity.type
_entity.pdbx_description
1 polymer ?
#
loop_
_entity_poly.entity_id
_entity_poly.type
_entity_poly.pdbx_seq_one_letter_code
_entity_poly.pdbx_strand_id
1 'polypeptide(L)'
;MGGNDIQKDDLVGKTSAIRDHDHDMIHDLSKRLDAVWRYDQYIENAQKFPEVQRFWQESKQMEVQTIERLKELIREHVRKDNF
;
A
#
# COMPACT_ATOMS: atom_id res chain seq x y z
N MET A 1 -8.37 -9.89 -23.10
CA MET A 1 -8.45 -9.30 -22.77
C MET A 1 -8.64 -8.83 -22.89
N GLY A 2 -8.91 -8.96 -22.86
CA GLY A 2 -9.10 -8.51 -22.71
C GLY A 2 -9.43 -7.86 -22.96
N GLY A 3 -9.75 -7.53 -23.36
CA GLY A 3 -9.84 -6.86 -23.49
C GLY A 3 -9.99 -6.15 -23.50
N ASN A 4 -10.30 -5.82 -23.40
CA ASN A 4 -10.04 -4.97 -23.38
C ASN A 4 -9.16 -4.80 -23.50
N ASP A 5 -9.16 -5.10 -24.15
CA ASP A 5 -8.37 -5.01 -23.85
C ASP A 5 -7.10 -4.57 -23.88
N ILE A 6 -7.01 -3.55 -24.96
CA ILE A 6 -5.74 -3.11 -24.56
C ILE A 6 -5.75 -2.82 -23.13
N GLN A 7 -4.79 -3.32 -22.44
CA GLN A 7 -4.74 -3.16 -21.02
C GLN A 7 -4.21 -1.79 -20.68
N LYS A 8 -4.79 -1.17 -19.66
CA LYS A 8 -4.25 0.07 -19.16
C LYS A 8 -2.78 -0.09 -18.78
N ASP A 9 -2.44 -1.23 -18.22
CA ASP A 9 -1.06 -1.49 -17.80
C ASP A 9 -0.11 -1.45 -18.96
N ASP A 10 -0.54 -2.00 -20.09
CA ASP A 10 0.29 -1.97 -21.30
C ASP A 10 0.55 -0.54 -21.75
N LEU A 11 -0.49 0.29 -21.70
CA LEU A 11 -0.33 1.67 -22.14
C LEU A 11 0.59 2.43 -21.22
N VAL A 12 0.41 2.28 -19.91
CA VAL A 12 1.25 2.98 -18.94
C VAL A 12 2.69 2.52 -19.07
N GLY A 13 2.92 1.21 -19.15
CA GLY A 13 4.26 0.70 -19.25
C GLY A 13 4.99 1.09 -20.51
N LYS A 14 4.25 1.31 -21.61
CA LYS A 14 4.86 1.62 -22.89
C LYS A 14 5.02 3.11 -23.12
N THR A 15 4.15 3.94 -22.56
CA THR A 15 4.11 5.36 -22.88
C THR A 15 4.56 6.25 -21.75
N SER A 16 4.73 5.71 -20.55
CA SER A 16 5.12 6.49 -19.39
C SER A 16 6.63 6.40 -19.20
N ALA A 17 7.23 7.46 -18.64
CA ALA A 17 8.62 7.44 -18.26
C ALA A 17 8.84 6.62 -17.00
N ILE A 18 7.77 6.30 -16.28
CA ILE A 18 7.81 5.56 -15.03
C ILE A 18 7.20 4.18 -15.25
N ARG A 19 7.91 3.13 -14.88
CA ARG A 19 7.41 1.78 -15.04
C ARG A 19 6.18 1.56 -14.15
N ASP A 20 5.24 0.75 -14.63
CA ASP A 20 4.05 0.38 -13.87
C ASP A 20 4.41 -0.16 -12.49
N HIS A 21 5.43 -1.00 -12.47
CA HIS A 21 5.90 -1.64 -11.26
C HIS A 21 6.31 -0.62 -10.21
N ASP A 22 7.04 0.41 -10.62
CA ASP A 22 7.46 1.47 -9.69
C ASP A 22 6.25 2.24 -9.18
N HIS A 23 5.35 2.57 -10.09
CA HIS A 23 4.14 3.28 -9.74
C HIS A 23 3.32 2.49 -8.72
N ASP A 24 3.17 1.18 -8.94
CA ASP A 24 2.35 0.35 -8.08
C ASP A 24 2.90 0.32 -6.64
N MET A 25 4.21 0.19 -6.52
CA MET A 25 4.83 0.12 -5.19
C MET A 25 4.65 1.43 -4.43
N ILE A 26 4.85 2.55 -5.11
CA ILE A 26 4.71 3.85 -4.46
C ILE A 26 3.25 4.13 -4.14
N HIS A 27 2.35 3.83 -5.07
CA HIS A 27 0.94 4.08 -4.87
C HIS A 27 0.40 3.25 -3.70
N ASP A 28 0.76 1.97 -3.65
CA ASP A 28 0.30 1.09 -2.58
C ASP A 28 0.84 1.55 -1.23
N LEU A 29 2.11 1.98 -1.18
CA LEU A 29 2.68 2.48 0.05
C LEU A 29 1.88 3.68 0.56
N SER A 30 1.54 4.59 -0.33
CA SER A 30 0.77 5.77 0.04
C SER A 30 -0.59 5.37 0.62
N LYS A 31 -1.28 4.43 -0.02
CA LYS A 31 -2.59 3.98 0.45
C LYS A 31 -2.50 3.29 1.81
N ARG A 32 -1.46 2.50 2.01
CA ARG A 32 -1.30 1.80 3.29
C ARG A 32 -0.98 2.76 4.43
N LEU A 33 -0.20 3.80 4.14
CA LEU A 33 0.08 4.83 5.15
C LEU A 33 -1.20 5.56 5.53
N ASP A 34 -2.07 5.84 4.56
CA ASP A 34 -3.37 6.42 4.86
C ASP A 34 -4.21 5.49 5.74
N ALA A 35 -4.14 4.20 5.49
CA ALA A 35 -4.91 3.23 6.27
C ALA A 35 -4.47 3.23 7.72
N VAL A 36 -3.17 3.32 7.97
CA VAL A 36 -2.66 3.37 9.35
C VAL A 36 -3.24 4.57 10.09
N TRP A 37 -3.26 5.72 9.42
CA TRP A 37 -3.80 6.92 10.01
C TRP A 37 -5.29 6.77 10.33
N ARG A 38 -6.04 6.12 9.45
CA ARG A 38 -7.46 5.88 9.67
C ARG A 38 -7.68 4.96 10.87
N TYR A 39 -6.84 3.95 11.05
CA TYR A 39 -6.97 3.06 12.20
C TYR A 39 -6.80 3.81 13.51
N ASP A 40 -5.92 4.81 13.56
CA ASP A 40 -5.78 5.62 14.77
C ASP A 40 -7.08 6.31 15.13
N GLN A 41 -7.80 6.81 14.12
CA GLN A 41 -9.09 7.43 14.36
C GLN A 41 -10.14 6.41 14.80
N TYR A 42 -10.12 5.23 14.18
CA TYR A 42 -11.06 4.16 14.55
C TYR A 42 -10.84 3.73 16.00
N ILE A 43 -9.58 3.61 16.40
CA ILE A 43 -9.24 3.23 17.77
C ILE A 43 -9.79 4.27 18.74
N GLU A 44 -9.60 5.54 18.42
CA GLU A 44 -10.10 6.62 19.26
C GLU A 44 -11.62 6.56 19.38
N ASN A 45 -12.30 6.35 18.25
CA ASN A 45 -13.76 6.31 18.22
C ASN A 45 -14.32 5.11 18.97
N ALA A 46 -13.53 4.07 19.16
CA ALA A 46 -14.00 2.84 19.79
C ALA A 46 -13.61 2.75 21.27
N GLN A 47 -13.33 3.87 21.91
CA GLN A 47 -12.88 3.86 23.30
C GLN A 47 -13.83 3.13 24.23
N LYS A 48 -15.14 3.22 23.97
CA LYS A 48 -16.13 2.61 24.83
C LYS A 48 -16.45 1.16 24.46
N PHE A 49 -15.77 0.64 23.45
CA PHE A 49 -16.01 -0.71 22.95
C PHE A 49 -14.69 -1.46 22.88
N PRO A 50 -14.25 -2.03 24.01
CA PRO A 50 -12.88 -2.60 24.08
C PRO A 50 -12.59 -3.67 23.05
N GLU A 51 -13.57 -4.48 22.72
CA GLU A 51 -13.33 -5.56 21.72
C GLU A 51 -13.12 -4.98 20.33
N VAL A 52 -13.89 -3.95 19.99
CA VAL A 52 -13.74 -3.29 18.70
C VAL A 52 -12.41 -2.55 18.65
N GLN A 53 -12.09 -1.86 19.73
CA GLN A 53 -10.83 -1.13 19.81
C GLN A 53 -9.63 -2.06 19.62
N ARG A 54 -9.67 -3.23 20.26
CA ARG A 54 -8.61 -4.22 20.11
C ARG A 54 -8.50 -4.70 18.67
N PHE A 55 -9.64 -4.93 18.03
CA PHE A 55 -9.64 -5.36 16.64
C PHE A 55 -8.93 -4.32 15.74
N TRP A 56 -9.22 -3.04 15.96
CA TRP A 56 -8.56 -2.00 15.19
C TRP A 56 -7.07 -1.93 15.49
N GLN A 57 -6.69 -2.13 16.76
CA GLN A 57 -5.27 -2.12 17.12
C GLN A 57 -4.53 -3.26 16.44
N GLU A 58 -5.13 -4.43 16.40
CA GLU A 58 -4.52 -5.58 15.72
C GLU A 58 -4.44 -5.36 14.23
N SER A 59 -5.49 -4.81 13.65
CA SER A 59 -5.49 -4.49 12.21
C SER A 59 -4.40 -3.49 11.87
N LYS A 60 -4.24 -2.49 12.72
CA LYS A 60 -3.18 -1.51 12.51
C LYS A 60 -1.80 -2.17 12.55
N GLN A 61 -1.59 -3.07 13.51
CA GLN A 61 -0.31 -3.74 13.62
C GLN A 61 0.01 -4.56 12.38
N MET A 62 -0.97 -5.27 11.88
CA MET A 62 -0.77 -6.04 10.65
C MET A 62 -0.43 -5.12 9.47
N GLU A 63 -1.11 -3.98 9.41
CA GLU A 63 -0.83 -3.04 8.33
C GLU A 63 0.58 -2.47 8.44
N VAL A 64 1.01 -2.13 9.65
CA VAL A 64 2.37 -1.62 9.87
C VAL A 64 3.41 -2.64 9.43
N GLN A 65 3.20 -3.90 9.74
CA GLN A 65 4.13 -4.95 9.32
C GLN A 65 4.21 -5.04 7.81
N THR A 66 3.07 -4.95 7.14
CA THR A 66 3.04 -5.00 5.69
C THR A 66 3.75 -3.78 5.09
N ILE A 67 3.57 -2.61 5.70
CA ILE A 67 4.23 -1.40 5.25
C ILE A 67 5.75 -1.55 5.35
N GLU A 68 6.24 -2.09 6.46
CA GLU A 68 7.68 -2.26 6.63
C GLU A 68 8.24 -3.21 5.58
N ARG A 69 7.51 -4.27 5.27
CA ARG A 69 7.94 -5.18 4.23
C ARG A 69 7.97 -4.51 2.86
N LEU A 70 6.96 -3.73 2.54
CA LEU A 70 6.91 -3.02 1.27
C LEU A 70 8.07 -2.03 1.16
N LYS A 71 8.34 -1.31 2.25
CA LYS A 71 9.46 -0.36 2.26
C LYS A 71 10.79 -1.08 2.00
N GLU A 72 10.95 -2.27 2.56
CA GLU A 72 12.15 -3.06 2.30
C GLU A 72 12.26 -3.46 0.83
N LEU A 73 11.15 -3.87 0.25
CA LEU A 73 11.14 -4.24 -1.16
C LEU A 73 11.50 -3.05 -2.04
N ILE A 74 10.99 -1.88 -1.71
CA ILE A 74 11.33 -0.67 -2.45
C ILE A 74 12.82 -0.38 -2.31
N ARG A 75 13.35 -0.45 -1.10
CA ARG A 75 14.79 -0.21 -0.89
C ARG A 75 15.64 -1.18 -1.69
N GLU A 76 15.22 -2.44 -1.75
CA GLU A 76 15.96 -3.43 -2.53
C GLU A 76 15.95 -3.11 -4.01
N HIS A 77 14.81 -2.68 -4.51
CA HIS A 77 14.71 -2.34 -5.92
C HIS A 77 15.56 -1.13 -6.27
N VAL A 78 15.60 -0.15 -5.38
CA VAL A 78 16.47 1.02 -5.59
C VAL A 78 17.94 0.57 -5.57
N ARG A 79 18.29 -0.28 -4.64
CA ARG A 79 19.67 -0.75 -4.49
C ARG A 79 20.14 -1.53 -5.71
N LYS A 80 19.23 -2.28 -6.32
CA LYS A 80 19.54 -3.08 -7.51
C LYS A 80 19.34 -2.32 -8.80
N ASP A 81 19.01 -1.05 -8.70
CA ASP A 81 18.78 -0.19 -9.87
C ASP A 81 17.61 -0.71 -10.72
N ASN A 82 16.61 -1.27 -10.06
CA ASN A 82 15.40 -1.76 -10.74
C ASN A 82 14.22 -0.84 -10.55
N PHE A 83 14.45 0.31 -9.97
CA PHE A 83 13.34 1.22 -9.64
C PHE A 83 13.31 2.44 -10.54
#